data_b51f1440fbb6ecf68fef9bfab65dbc0f
#
_entry.id   b51f1440fbb6ecf68fef9bfab65dbc0f
#
_cell.length_a   1.000
_cell.length_b   1.000
_cell.length_c   1.000
_cell.angle_alpha   90.00
_cell.angle_beta   90.00
_cell.angle_gamma   90.00
#
_symmetry.space_group_name_H-M   'P 1'
#
loop_
_entity.id
_entity.type
_entity.pdbx_description
1 polymer ?
#
loop_
_entity_poly.entity_id
_entity_poly.type
_entity_poly.pdbx_seq_one_letter_code
_entity_poly.pdbx_strand_id
1 'polypeptide(L)'
;MEKIYKDQNVYDATQARLKYIFEEFDNIVCAFSGGKDSGLLYNLVLQYMDQHGIHRRIALMHQDFEAEYTETANYVAKVFTGSPVFVDKYWLCLPMAVRNAMSTYEPYWYPWNPDQKDIWVREMPDHRYVYAEHNSPWFSRGMTDPQTQHAFGMWYRDHHPGKTIIQIGRASCKERV
;
A
#
# COMPACT_ATOMS: atom_id res chain seq x y z
N MET A 1 -13.76 6.26 -25.79
CA MET A 1 -14.74 6.02 -24.71
C MET A 1 -15.40 7.34 -24.40
N GLU A 2 -16.72 7.42 -24.49
CA GLU A 2 -17.48 8.64 -24.24
C GLU A 2 -17.49 8.97 -22.74
N LYS A 3 -17.26 10.24 -22.39
CA LYS A 3 -17.30 10.69 -20.98
C LYS A 3 -18.77 10.81 -20.55
N ILE A 4 -19.13 10.07 -19.53
CA ILE A 4 -20.46 10.17 -18.91
C ILE A 4 -20.36 11.13 -17.73
N TYR A 5 -21.02 12.27 -17.82
CA TYR A 5 -21.13 13.23 -16.73
C TYR A 5 -22.29 12.82 -15.81
N LYS A 6 -22.04 12.87 -14.49
CA LYS A 6 -23.06 12.57 -13.46
C LYS A 6 -23.26 13.80 -12.59
N ASP A 7 -24.46 13.97 -12.05
CA ASP A 7 -24.81 15.04 -11.10
C ASP A 7 -24.32 14.72 -9.67
N GLN A 8 -23.15 14.09 -9.58
CA GLN A 8 -22.52 13.71 -8.32
C GLN A 8 -21.07 14.16 -8.33
N ASN A 9 -20.65 14.91 -7.31
CA ASN A 9 -19.25 15.29 -7.16
C ASN A 9 -18.38 14.10 -6.69
N VAL A 10 -17.06 14.25 -6.82
CA VAL A 10 -16.10 13.19 -6.50
C VAL A 10 -16.11 12.83 -5.01
N TYR A 11 -16.34 13.80 -4.13
CA TYR A 11 -16.39 13.55 -2.69
C TYR A 11 -17.58 12.66 -2.33
N ASP A 12 -18.78 13.01 -2.78
CA ASP A 12 -20.00 12.21 -2.53
C ASP A 12 -19.90 10.81 -3.13
N ALA A 13 -19.32 10.70 -4.32
CA ALA A 13 -19.04 9.40 -4.94
C ALA A 13 -18.06 8.57 -4.11
N THR A 14 -17.07 9.21 -3.52
CA THR A 14 -16.10 8.54 -2.63
C THR A 14 -16.77 8.11 -1.33
N GLN A 15 -17.59 8.95 -0.71
CA GLN A 15 -18.35 8.60 0.49
C GLN A 15 -19.27 7.38 0.27
N ALA A 16 -20.01 7.38 -0.85
CA ALA A 16 -20.87 6.25 -1.22
C ALA A 16 -20.05 4.95 -1.42
N ARG A 17 -18.85 5.04 -2.01
CA ARG A 17 -17.94 3.89 -2.17
C ARG A 17 -17.37 3.42 -0.84
N LEU A 18 -16.96 4.33 0.04
CA LEU A 18 -16.50 3.98 1.38
C LEU A 18 -17.60 3.29 2.18
N LYS A 19 -18.83 3.80 2.12
CA LYS A 19 -19.98 3.14 2.72
C LYS A 19 -20.08 1.68 2.28
N TYR A 20 -20.10 1.43 0.97
CA TYR A 20 -20.15 0.08 0.41
C TYR A 20 -18.98 -0.79 0.90
N ILE A 21 -17.75 -0.25 0.90
CA ILE A 21 -16.56 -0.99 1.35
C ILE A 21 -16.69 -1.37 2.82
N PHE A 22 -17.12 -0.46 3.68
CA PHE A 22 -17.25 -0.71 5.11
C PHE A 22 -18.42 -1.63 5.46
N GLU A 23 -19.46 -1.70 4.62
CA GLU A 23 -20.59 -2.63 4.77
C GLU A 23 -20.27 -4.04 4.25
N GLU A 24 -19.52 -4.16 3.17
CA GLU A 24 -19.29 -5.45 2.49
C GLU A 24 -18.02 -6.18 2.92
N PHE A 25 -17.02 -5.48 3.47
CA PHE A 25 -15.72 -6.05 3.79
C PHE A 25 -15.39 -5.92 5.26
N ASP A 26 -14.96 -7.04 5.85
CA ASP A 26 -14.51 -7.10 7.25
C ASP A 26 -13.11 -6.53 7.40
N ASN A 27 -12.24 -6.80 6.42
CA ASN A 27 -10.83 -6.43 6.44
C ASN A 27 -10.52 -5.46 5.31
N ILE A 28 -9.98 -4.29 5.65
CA ILE A 28 -9.66 -3.23 4.70
C ILE A 28 -8.17 -2.94 4.79
N VAL A 29 -7.47 -3.06 3.66
CA VAL A 29 -6.06 -2.70 3.52
C VAL A 29 -5.92 -1.50 2.61
N CYS A 30 -5.46 -0.38 3.15
CA CYS A 30 -5.13 0.82 2.40
C CYS A 30 -3.70 0.71 1.84
N ALA A 31 -3.57 0.58 0.54
CA ALA A 31 -2.26 0.68 -0.12
C ALA A 31 -1.83 2.15 -0.18
N PHE A 32 -0.66 2.44 0.36
CA PHE A 32 -0.13 3.79 0.51
C PHE A 32 1.21 3.93 -0.21
N SER A 33 1.24 4.74 -1.25
CA SER A 33 2.46 4.95 -2.05
C SER A 33 3.28 6.17 -1.64
N GLY A 34 2.87 6.90 -0.59
CA GLY A 34 3.48 8.19 -0.27
C GLY A 34 3.08 9.35 -1.19
N GLY A 35 2.36 9.08 -2.28
CA GLY A 35 1.84 10.09 -3.18
C GLY A 35 0.58 10.80 -2.66
N LYS A 36 0.27 11.96 -3.24
CA LYS A 36 -0.89 12.81 -2.84
C LYS A 36 -2.23 12.07 -2.88
N ASP A 37 -2.45 11.22 -3.88
CA ASP A 37 -3.73 10.56 -4.09
C ASP A 37 -3.95 9.43 -3.08
N SER A 38 -2.92 8.64 -2.77
CA SER A 38 -2.99 7.62 -1.71
C SER A 38 -3.10 8.26 -0.32
N GLY A 39 -2.44 9.40 -0.11
CA GLY A 39 -2.54 10.19 1.12
C GLY A 39 -3.95 10.76 1.32
N LEU A 40 -4.53 11.36 0.26
CA LEU A 40 -5.91 11.86 0.30
C LEU A 40 -6.89 10.74 0.63
N LEU A 41 -6.77 9.60 -0.05
CA LEU A 41 -7.69 8.49 0.15
C LEU A 41 -7.57 7.91 1.57
N TYR A 42 -6.36 7.73 2.08
CA TYR A 42 -6.17 7.27 3.45
C TYR A 42 -6.81 8.22 4.48
N ASN A 43 -6.64 9.55 4.30
CA ASN A 43 -7.31 10.53 5.14
C ASN A 43 -8.84 10.47 5.02
N LEU A 44 -9.39 10.26 3.82
CA LEU A 44 -10.84 10.10 3.62
C LEU A 44 -11.38 8.84 4.30
N VAL A 45 -10.61 7.75 4.32
CA VAL A 45 -10.96 6.52 5.07
C VAL A 45 -11.02 6.81 6.57
N LEU A 46 -10.00 7.46 7.14
CA LEU A 46 -9.98 7.82 8.57
C LEU A 46 -11.11 8.78 8.92
N GLN A 47 -11.35 9.79 8.08
CA GLN A 47 -12.45 10.73 8.25
C GLN A 47 -13.82 10.03 8.22
N TYR A 48 -14.01 9.09 7.27
CA TYR A 48 -15.23 8.30 7.18
C TYR A 48 -15.46 7.48 8.45
N MET A 49 -14.43 6.82 8.97
CA MET A 49 -14.51 6.06 10.21
C MET A 49 -14.91 6.94 11.39
N ASP A 50 -14.28 8.11 11.54
CA ASP A 50 -14.56 9.06 12.60
C ASP A 50 -16.02 9.58 12.51
N GLN A 51 -16.46 10.04 11.35
CA GLN A 51 -17.80 10.56 11.11
C GLN A 51 -18.93 9.55 11.37
N HIS A 52 -18.65 8.26 11.18
CA HIS A 52 -19.64 7.19 11.34
C HIS A 52 -19.46 6.36 12.62
N GLY A 53 -18.54 6.77 13.51
CA GLY A 53 -18.27 6.05 14.75
C GLY A 53 -17.78 4.62 14.54
N ILE A 54 -17.00 4.37 13.49
CA ILE A 54 -16.51 3.02 13.15
C ILE A 54 -15.24 2.75 13.95
N HIS A 55 -15.30 1.79 14.88
CA HIS A 55 -14.21 1.44 15.80
C HIS A 55 -13.58 0.07 15.49
N ARG A 56 -13.36 -0.24 14.22
CA ARG A 56 -12.65 -1.47 13.84
C ARG A 56 -11.25 -1.18 13.34
N ARG A 57 -10.42 -2.22 13.29
CA ARG A 57 -9.06 -2.12 12.74
C ARG A 57 -9.10 -2.08 11.22
N ILE A 58 -8.17 -1.34 10.66
CA ILE A 58 -7.82 -1.34 9.23
C ILE A 58 -6.31 -1.50 9.09
N ALA A 59 -5.84 -1.86 7.92
CA ALA A 59 -4.40 -1.95 7.63
C ALA A 59 -3.94 -0.83 6.71
N LEU A 60 -2.71 -0.40 6.91
CA LEU A 60 -1.96 0.51 6.04
C LEU A 60 -0.73 -0.23 5.52
N MET A 61 -0.62 -0.42 4.20
CA MET A 61 0.47 -1.12 3.57
C MET A 61 1.24 -0.19 2.64
N HIS A 62 2.54 -0.11 2.82
CA HIS A 62 3.47 0.58 1.94
C HIS A 62 4.49 -0.40 1.38
N GLN A 63 4.64 -0.38 0.07
CA GLN A 63 5.66 -1.15 -0.65
C GLN A 63 6.80 -0.20 -0.97
N ASP A 64 7.88 -0.37 -0.25
CA ASP A 64 9.03 0.53 -0.28
C ASP A 64 10.05 0.07 -1.33
N PHE A 65 10.31 0.92 -2.29
CA PHE A 65 11.25 0.65 -3.38
C PHE A 65 12.68 1.13 -3.10
N GLU A 66 13.04 1.46 -1.84
CA GLU A 66 14.37 1.95 -1.45
C GLU A 66 14.74 3.29 -2.10
N ALA A 67 14.89 3.31 -3.43
CA ALA A 67 15.26 4.48 -4.23
C ALA A 67 14.06 5.43 -4.45
N GLU A 68 13.47 5.89 -3.36
CA GLU A 68 12.40 6.90 -3.37
C GLU A 68 12.96 8.30 -3.07
N TYR A 69 12.23 9.35 -3.49
CA TYR A 69 12.57 10.71 -3.10
C TYR A 69 12.55 10.86 -1.57
N THR A 70 13.51 11.59 -1.02
CA THR A 70 13.64 11.82 0.43
C THR A 70 12.36 12.36 1.05
N GLU A 71 11.68 13.30 0.37
CA GLU A 71 10.42 13.88 0.81
C GLU A 71 9.30 12.84 0.87
N THR A 72 9.27 11.91 -0.10
CA THR A 72 8.30 10.79 -0.11
C THR A 72 8.56 9.85 1.06
N ALA A 73 9.81 9.42 1.25
CA ALA A 73 10.19 8.55 2.36
C ALA A 73 9.88 9.19 3.72
N ASN A 74 10.19 10.47 3.89
CA ASN A 74 9.88 11.24 5.10
C ASN A 74 8.37 11.36 5.33
N TYR A 75 7.59 11.57 4.27
CA TYR A 75 6.13 11.63 4.37
C TYR A 75 5.53 10.27 4.75
N VAL A 76 6.01 9.18 4.15
CA VAL A 76 5.62 7.81 4.54
C VAL A 76 5.92 7.58 6.02
N ALA A 77 7.13 7.87 6.48
CA ALA A 77 7.50 7.73 7.88
C ALA A 77 6.59 8.55 8.81
N LYS A 78 6.28 9.80 8.46
CA LYS A 78 5.37 10.65 9.22
C LYS A 78 3.96 10.06 9.30
N VAL A 79 3.41 9.57 8.17
CA VAL A 79 2.08 8.95 8.15
C VAL A 79 2.04 7.68 8.97
N PHE A 80 3.04 6.81 8.81
CA PHE A 80 3.12 5.55 9.56
C PHE A 80 3.26 5.77 11.05
N THR A 81 4.12 6.69 11.49
CA THR A 81 4.28 7.00 12.92
C THR A 81 3.07 7.71 13.51
N GLY A 82 2.44 8.61 12.75
CA GLY A 82 1.26 9.38 13.17
C GLY A 82 -0.08 8.65 13.04
N SER A 83 -0.13 7.50 12.37
CA SER A 83 -1.37 6.75 12.21
C SER A 83 -1.90 6.20 13.54
N PRO A 84 -3.24 6.22 13.76
CA PRO A 84 -3.88 5.75 14.98
C PRO A 84 -3.49 4.31 15.37
N VAL A 85 -3.67 3.95 16.64
CA VAL A 85 -3.33 2.60 17.16
C VAL A 85 -4.20 1.49 16.62
N PHE A 86 -5.36 1.81 16.08
CA PHE A 86 -6.24 0.83 15.42
C PHE A 86 -5.84 0.55 13.96
N VAL A 87 -4.79 1.22 13.45
CA VAL A 87 -4.23 0.96 12.12
C VAL A 87 -3.07 -0.02 12.24
N ASP A 88 -3.23 -1.20 11.66
CA ASP A 88 -2.17 -2.18 11.50
C ASP A 88 -1.24 -1.75 10.37
N LYS A 89 0.05 -1.72 10.62
CA LYS A 89 1.05 -1.11 9.75
C LYS A 89 1.95 -2.18 9.12
N TYR A 90 2.08 -2.13 7.80
CA TYR A 90 2.89 -3.06 7.00
C TYR A 90 3.79 -2.26 6.06
N TRP A 91 5.05 -2.05 6.45
CA TRP A 91 6.05 -1.37 5.64
C TRP A 91 6.95 -2.42 5.02
N LEU A 92 6.76 -2.67 3.72
CA LEU A 92 7.40 -3.78 3.02
C LEU A 92 8.70 -3.33 2.38
N CYS A 93 9.84 -3.69 2.99
CA CYS A 93 11.19 -3.49 2.49
C CYS A 93 11.74 -4.82 1.96
N LEU A 94 11.35 -5.21 0.75
CA LEU A 94 11.56 -6.54 0.20
C LEU A 94 12.38 -6.50 -1.10
N PRO A 95 13.30 -7.46 -1.34
CA PRO A 95 14.07 -7.56 -2.58
C PRO A 95 13.24 -8.13 -3.74
N MET A 96 12.13 -7.45 -4.04
CA MET A 96 11.26 -7.81 -5.16
C MET A 96 11.89 -7.42 -6.50
N ALA A 97 11.53 -8.13 -7.56
CA ALA A 97 11.97 -7.83 -8.91
C ALA A 97 11.19 -6.63 -9.49
N VAL A 98 11.75 -5.44 -9.36
CA VAL A 98 11.17 -4.20 -9.90
C VAL A 98 11.67 -3.96 -11.31
N ARG A 99 10.75 -3.65 -12.23
CA ARG A 99 11.11 -3.43 -13.63
C ARG A 99 12.01 -2.20 -13.76
N ASN A 100 13.18 -2.39 -14.38
CA ASN A 100 14.10 -1.31 -14.66
C ASN A 100 13.68 -0.58 -15.94
N ALA A 101 13.27 0.68 -15.79
CA ALA A 101 12.87 1.52 -16.92
C ALA A 101 14.07 2.17 -17.64
N MET A 102 15.28 2.09 -17.06
CA MET A 102 16.47 2.77 -17.55
C MET A 102 17.41 1.86 -18.33
N SER A 103 17.25 0.54 -18.23
CA SER A 103 18.12 -0.43 -18.88
C SER A 103 17.32 -1.57 -19.53
N THR A 104 17.68 -1.91 -20.76
CA THR A 104 17.19 -3.11 -21.44
C THR A 104 18.07 -4.34 -21.18
N TYR A 105 19.32 -4.14 -20.75
CA TYR A 105 20.27 -5.21 -20.42
C TYR A 105 20.02 -5.78 -19.03
N GLU A 106 19.58 -4.94 -18.09
CA GLU A 106 19.19 -5.31 -16.73
C GLU A 106 17.70 -5.00 -16.57
N PRO A 107 16.82 -5.92 -16.95
CA PRO A 107 15.38 -5.65 -17.00
C PRO A 107 14.73 -5.48 -15.61
N TYR A 108 15.44 -5.90 -14.56
CA TYR A 108 14.99 -5.79 -13.17
C TYR A 108 16.08 -5.25 -12.27
N TRP A 109 15.69 -4.56 -11.22
CA TRP A 109 16.50 -4.22 -10.09
C TRP A 109 15.80 -4.66 -8.79
N TYR A 110 16.54 -4.79 -7.70
CA TYR A 110 16.06 -5.41 -6.46
C TYR A 110 16.30 -4.46 -5.29
N PRO A 111 15.29 -3.66 -4.89
CA PRO A 111 15.39 -2.81 -3.72
C PRO A 111 15.63 -3.68 -2.47
N TRP A 112 16.27 -3.13 -1.48
CA TRP A 112 16.52 -3.80 -0.19
C TRP A 112 17.18 -5.18 -0.30
N ASN A 113 17.93 -5.42 -1.37
CA ASN A 113 18.66 -6.67 -1.53
C ASN A 113 19.79 -6.77 -0.49
N PRO A 114 19.73 -7.70 0.48
CA PRO A 114 20.72 -7.78 1.55
C PRO A 114 22.13 -8.14 1.03
N ASP A 115 22.22 -8.77 -0.15
CA ASP A 115 23.50 -9.10 -0.77
C ASP A 115 24.19 -7.87 -1.39
N GLN A 116 23.50 -6.73 -1.45
CA GLN A 116 23.95 -5.46 -2.02
C GLN A 116 23.74 -4.28 -1.03
N LYS A 117 23.82 -4.56 0.25
CA LYS A 117 23.55 -3.57 1.31
C LYS A 117 24.49 -2.35 1.25
N ASP A 118 25.68 -2.53 0.77
CA ASP A 118 26.73 -1.50 0.63
C ASP A 118 26.39 -0.41 -0.41
N ILE A 119 25.45 -0.70 -1.33
CA ILE A 119 24.99 0.25 -2.34
C ILE A 119 23.55 0.76 -2.11
N TRP A 120 22.93 0.42 -0.99
CA TRP A 120 21.60 0.97 -0.68
C TRP A 120 21.63 2.50 -0.62
N VAL A 121 20.63 3.13 -1.22
CA VAL A 121 20.58 4.60 -1.27
C VAL A 121 20.22 5.24 0.08
N ARG A 122 19.73 4.46 1.01
CA ARG A 122 19.40 4.86 2.39
C ARG A 122 19.34 3.67 3.33
N GLU A 123 19.39 3.93 4.62
CA GLU A 123 19.16 2.90 5.63
C GLU A 123 17.72 2.42 5.63
N MET A 124 17.53 1.11 5.90
CA MET A 124 16.21 0.53 6.09
C MET A 124 15.58 1.13 7.35
N PRO A 125 14.29 1.52 7.30
CA PRO A 125 13.61 2.03 8.49
C PRO A 125 13.63 1.02 9.64
N ASP A 126 13.99 1.48 10.85
CA ASP A 126 14.01 0.64 12.05
C ASP A 126 12.71 0.82 12.84
N HIS A 127 11.69 0.04 12.46
CA HIS A 127 10.40 0.03 13.13
C HIS A 127 9.83 -1.40 13.18
N ARG A 128 9.10 -1.72 14.26
CA ARG A 128 8.47 -3.04 14.46
C ARG A 128 7.47 -3.47 13.38
N TYR A 129 7.03 -2.54 12.55
CA TYR A 129 6.11 -2.77 11.44
C TYR A 129 6.80 -2.80 10.06
N VAL A 130 8.13 -2.86 10.05
CA VAL A 130 8.92 -3.08 8.84
C VAL A 130 9.05 -4.59 8.60
N TYR A 131 8.71 -4.97 7.39
CA TYR A 131 8.76 -6.34 6.90
C TYR A 131 9.86 -6.45 5.85
N ALA A 132 10.94 -7.10 6.24
CA ALA A 132 12.04 -7.46 5.36
C ALA A 132 11.96 -8.95 4.96
N GLU A 133 12.86 -9.42 4.14
CA GLU A 133 12.85 -10.80 3.64
C GLU A 133 12.77 -11.85 4.76
N HIS A 134 13.52 -11.65 5.84
CA HIS A 134 13.63 -12.62 6.95
C HIS A 134 12.37 -12.76 7.80
N ASN A 135 11.45 -11.79 7.77
CA ASN A 135 10.23 -11.78 8.57
C ASN A 135 8.95 -11.69 7.72
N SER A 136 9.06 -11.98 6.42
CA SER A 136 7.94 -11.93 5.45
C SER A 136 7.66 -13.33 4.88
N PRO A 137 6.90 -14.18 5.58
CA PRO A 137 6.71 -15.59 5.20
C PRO A 137 5.95 -15.80 3.87
N TRP A 138 5.29 -14.76 3.38
CA TRP A 138 4.60 -14.77 2.08
C TRP A 138 5.51 -14.42 0.91
N PHE A 139 6.68 -13.85 1.17
CA PHE A 139 7.60 -13.37 0.14
C PHE A 139 8.57 -14.48 -0.30
N SER A 140 8.88 -14.51 -1.58
CA SER A 140 9.96 -15.32 -2.16
C SER A 140 10.75 -14.49 -3.17
N ARG A 141 12.08 -14.62 -3.16
CA ARG A 141 12.95 -13.95 -4.15
C ARG A 141 12.49 -14.26 -5.56
N GLY A 142 12.55 -13.26 -6.45
CA GLY A 142 12.09 -13.35 -7.82
C GLY A 142 10.64 -12.95 -8.03
N MET A 143 9.86 -12.75 -6.97
CA MET A 143 8.54 -12.14 -7.11
C MET A 143 8.66 -10.70 -7.61
N THR A 144 7.84 -10.35 -8.58
CA THR A 144 7.67 -8.96 -9.02
C THR A 144 6.85 -8.17 -7.99
N ASP A 145 6.85 -6.83 -8.10
CA ASP A 145 6.05 -5.96 -7.24
C ASP A 145 4.55 -6.33 -7.22
N PRO A 146 3.86 -6.64 -8.35
CA PRO A 146 2.47 -7.10 -8.29
C PRO A 146 2.31 -8.47 -7.63
N GLN A 147 3.25 -9.38 -7.83
CA GLN A 147 3.22 -10.71 -7.20
C GLN A 147 3.42 -10.60 -5.69
N THR A 148 4.31 -9.73 -5.24
CA THR A 148 4.52 -9.44 -3.82
C THR A 148 3.27 -8.86 -3.17
N GLN A 149 2.58 -7.91 -3.83
CA GLN A 149 1.30 -7.39 -3.35
C GLN A 149 0.23 -8.48 -3.26
N HIS A 150 0.15 -9.32 -4.28
CA HIS A 150 -0.81 -10.43 -4.31
C HIS A 150 -0.53 -11.43 -3.17
N ALA A 151 0.72 -11.84 -3.01
CA ALA A 151 1.15 -12.78 -1.96
C ALA A 151 0.88 -12.22 -0.55
N PHE A 152 1.19 -10.94 -0.31
CA PHE A 152 0.81 -10.25 0.92
C PHE A 152 -0.71 -10.28 1.13
N GLY A 153 -1.48 -10.01 0.09
CA GLY A 153 -2.93 -10.01 0.15
C GLY A 153 -3.53 -11.37 0.52
N MET A 154 -2.99 -12.44 -0.06
CA MET A 154 -3.39 -13.80 0.27
C MET A 154 -3.05 -14.14 1.71
N TRP A 155 -1.80 -13.85 2.13
CA TRP A 155 -1.37 -14.04 3.50
C TRP A 155 -2.22 -13.25 4.50
N TYR A 156 -2.49 -11.98 4.23
CA TYR A 156 -3.31 -11.12 5.08
C TYR A 156 -4.72 -11.70 5.25
N ARG A 157 -5.36 -12.10 4.15
CA ARG A 157 -6.68 -12.74 4.16
C ARG A 157 -6.68 -14.03 5.00
N ASP A 158 -5.64 -14.85 4.88
CA ASP A 158 -5.58 -16.14 5.58
C ASP A 158 -5.34 -15.97 7.10
N HIS A 159 -4.85 -14.80 7.54
CA HIS A 159 -4.62 -14.45 8.94
C HIS A 159 -5.72 -13.55 9.54
N HIS A 160 -6.65 -13.08 8.72
CA HIS A 160 -7.75 -12.21 9.17
C HIS A 160 -9.07 -12.77 8.63
N PRO A 161 -9.90 -13.40 9.49
CA PRO A 161 -11.16 -13.98 9.05
C PRO A 161 -12.11 -12.93 8.50
N GLY A 162 -12.91 -13.34 7.50
CA GLY A 162 -13.87 -12.46 6.82
C GLY A 162 -13.45 -12.02 5.42
N LYS A 163 -14.31 -11.22 4.79
CA LYS A 163 -14.05 -10.68 3.46
C LYS A 163 -12.99 -9.59 3.50
N THR A 164 -11.95 -9.73 2.70
CA THR A 164 -10.84 -8.77 2.65
C THR A 164 -10.85 -8.01 1.33
N ILE A 165 -10.68 -6.69 1.42
CA ILE A 165 -10.37 -5.82 0.27
C ILE A 165 -8.98 -5.20 0.42
N ILE A 166 -8.21 -5.26 -0.64
CA ILE A 166 -6.88 -4.65 -0.73
C ILE A 166 -6.87 -3.65 -1.86
N GLN A 167 -6.15 -2.55 -1.70
CA GLN A 167 -5.99 -1.49 -2.69
C GLN A 167 -7.16 -0.51 -2.81
N ILE A 168 -7.37 0.25 -1.79
CA ILE A 168 -8.26 1.41 -1.91
C ILE A 168 -7.58 2.57 -2.68
N GLY A 169 -6.26 2.65 -2.75
CA GLY A 169 -5.53 3.82 -3.25
C GLY A 169 -5.16 3.85 -4.73
N ARG A 170 -5.30 2.75 -5.46
CA ARG A 170 -4.86 2.67 -6.86
C ARG A 170 -5.95 2.11 -7.77
N ALA A 171 -7.18 2.47 -7.50
CA ALA A 171 -8.28 2.09 -8.37
C ALA A 171 -8.04 2.69 -9.76
N SER A 172 -7.83 1.83 -10.74
CA SER A 172 -8.33 2.02 -12.08
C SER A 172 -7.57 2.87 -13.11
N CYS A 173 -6.35 3.27 -12.93
CA CYS A 173 -5.63 3.76 -14.10
C CYS A 173 -5.19 2.63 -15.06
N LYS A 174 -5.20 1.36 -14.63
CA LYS A 174 -4.81 0.21 -15.44
C LYS A 174 -5.96 -0.62 -16.03
N GLU A 175 -7.20 -0.38 -15.61
CA GLU A 175 -8.38 -1.03 -16.23
C GLU A 175 -8.91 -0.29 -17.48
N ARG A 176 -8.10 0.61 -18.03
CA ARG A 176 -8.41 1.31 -19.28
C ARG A 176 -7.47 0.90 -20.40
N VAL A 177 -7.40 -0.36 -20.66
CA VAL A 177 -6.89 -0.83 -21.96
C VAL A 177 -7.91 -1.78 -22.55
#